data_636883c7d84f540267b8de72ca00c5c5
#
_entry.id   636883c7d84f540267b8de72ca00c5c5
#
_cell.length_a   1.000
_cell.length_b   1.000
_cell.length_c   1.000
_cell.angle_alpha   90.00
_cell.angle_beta   90.00
_cell.angle_gamma   90.00
#
_symmetry.space_group_name_H-M   'P 1'
#
loop_
_entity.id
_entity.type
_entity.pdbx_description
1 polymer ?
#
loop_
_entity_poly.entity_id
_entity_poly.type
_entity_poly.pdbx_seq_one_letter_code
_entity_poly.pdbx_strand_id
1 'polypeptide(L)'
;MKTLQDYIDKLNALNFKDMYNSDFFLTWEKTDDELEAVFTLAHALRFMRENNISTKVFESGLGISLFRDNSTRTRFSFASACNLLGLEVQDLDEGKSQIAHGETVRETANMISFMADVIGIRDDMYIGKGNAYMHEVVDAVTEGHKDGILQQKPTLVNLQCDIDHPTQAMADMLHIIHEFGGVENLKGKKIAMSWAYSPSYGKPLSVPQGVIGLMTRFGMDVVLAHPEGYEVFPEVEAVAAENAKKSDGSFTKTNNMAEAFKDADIVYPKSWAPFAAMEKRTELYGNGDFAGIDALEKELLEQNAQHKDWACTEELMKTTKDGNALYLHCLPADITGVSCESGEVDASVFDRYRTPLYKEASYKPYIIAAMIFLAKFADPADILKKLEEKSTPRVFE
;
A
#
# COMPACT_ATOMS: atom_id res chain seq x y z
N MET A 1 3.61 -19.45 21.39
CA MET A 1 2.56 -18.79 20.60
C MET A 1 2.39 -17.38 21.15
N LYS A 2 2.24 -16.37 20.29
CA LYS A 2 1.89 -15.02 20.77
C LYS A 2 0.45 -15.02 21.25
N THR A 3 0.18 -14.31 22.34
CA THR A 3 -1.17 -14.10 22.92
C THR A 3 -1.63 -12.68 22.54
N LEU A 4 -2.91 -12.37 22.76
CA LEU A 4 -3.40 -11.00 22.58
C LEU A 4 -2.68 -10.03 23.54
N GLN A 5 -2.35 -10.49 24.75
CA GLN A 5 -1.62 -9.69 25.73
C GLN A 5 -0.22 -9.27 25.22
N ASP A 6 0.49 -10.13 24.47
CA ASP A 6 1.80 -9.76 23.91
C ASP A 6 1.70 -8.58 22.93
N TYR A 7 0.62 -8.50 22.14
CA TYR A 7 0.37 -7.35 21.25
C TYR A 7 -0.05 -6.10 22.03
N ILE A 8 -0.85 -6.24 23.06
CA ILE A 8 -1.26 -5.15 23.95
C ILE A 8 -0.04 -4.54 24.64
N ASP A 9 0.84 -5.39 25.20
CA ASP A 9 2.06 -4.93 25.87
C ASP A 9 2.99 -4.19 24.91
N LYS A 10 3.10 -4.69 23.67
CA LYS A 10 3.87 -4.03 22.64
C LYS A 10 3.28 -2.67 22.25
N LEU A 11 1.96 -2.56 22.06
CA LEU A 11 1.31 -1.28 21.78
C LEU A 11 1.55 -0.27 22.90
N ASN A 12 1.48 -0.68 24.16
CA ASN A 12 1.72 0.17 25.32
C ASN A 12 3.17 0.70 25.40
N ALA A 13 4.12 0.05 24.74
CA ALA A 13 5.52 0.47 24.70
C ALA A 13 5.84 1.48 23.59
N LEU A 14 4.92 1.72 22.65
CA LEU A 14 5.11 2.57 21.47
C LEU A 14 4.48 3.97 21.68
N ASN A 15 5.06 4.97 21.02
CA ASN A 15 4.53 6.34 21.00
C ASN A 15 3.86 6.65 19.66
N PHE A 16 2.54 6.50 19.59
CA PHE A 16 1.72 6.77 18.41
C PHE A 16 0.52 7.68 18.69
N LYS A 17 0.60 8.52 19.71
CA LYS A 17 -0.49 9.40 20.13
C LYS A 17 -0.98 10.34 19.04
N ASP A 18 -0.08 10.74 18.14
CA ASP A 18 -0.37 11.66 17.04
C ASP A 18 -1.18 10.99 15.93
N MET A 19 -1.34 9.67 15.96
CA MET A 19 -2.25 8.97 15.03
C MET A 19 -3.73 9.20 15.37
N TYR A 20 -4.06 9.47 16.63
CA TYR A 20 -5.45 9.73 17.02
C TYR A 20 -5.99 11.00 16.35
N ASN A 21 -7.14 10.88 15.72
CA ASN A 21 -7.81 11.95 14.94
C ASN A 21 -6.97 12.49 13.77
N SER A 22 -6.02 11.69 13.27
CA SER A 22 -5.17 12.00 12.11
C SER A 22 -5.62 11.24 10.85
N ASP A 23 -4.90 11.47 9.77
CA ASP A 23 -5.07 10.84 8.46
C ASP A 23 -3.84 10.02 8.11
N PHE A 24 -3.98 9.08 7.16
CA PHE A 24 -2.85 8.29 6.68
C PHE A 24 -2.62 8.56 5.19
N PHE A 25 -1.66 9.43 4.87
CA PHE A 25 -1.29 9.78 3.49
C PHE A 25 -0.12 8.94 2.97
N LEU A 26 1.09 9.21 3.45
CA LEU A 26 2.32 8.61 2.96
C LEU A 26 3.04 7.86 4.10
N THR A 27 3.64 6.71 3.78
CA THR A 27 4.33 5.89 4.79
C THR A 27 5.49 6.61 5.45
N TRP A 28 6.23 7.43 4.70
CA TRP A 28 7.40 8.16 5.22
C TRP A 28 7.08 9.42 6.03
N GLU A 29 5.81 9.83 6.10
CA GLU A 29 5.34 10.89 7.02
C GLU A 29 5.11 10.36 8.43
N LYS A 30 5.06 9.05 8.60
CA LYS A 30 4.84 8.39 9.90
C LYS A 30 6.16 8.11 10.60
N THR A 31 6.17 8.21 11.93
CA THR A 31 7.31 7.79 12.75
C THR A 31 7.47 6.26 12.75
N ASP A 32 8.61 5.75 13.20
CA ASP A 32 8.84 4.31 13.29
C ASP A 32 7.89 3.65 14.30
N ASP A 33 7.60 4.31 15.42
CA ASP A 33 6.64 3.85 16.42
C ASP A 33 5.21 3.80 15.86
N GLU A 34 4.81 4.78 15.04
CA GLU A 34 3.49 4.78 14.39
C GLU A 34 3.33 3.63 13.39
N LEU A 35 4.36 3.39 12.57
CA LEU A 35 4.37 2.24 11.65
C LEU A 35 4.32 0.91 12.41
N GLU A 36 5.13 0.78 13.47
CA GLU A 36 5.16 -0.42 14.31
C GLU A 36 3.81 -0.64 15.04
N ALA A 37 3.13 0.44 15.43
CA ALA A 37 1.79 0.36 16.01
C ALA A 37 0.78 -0.18 15.00
N VAL A 38 0.83 0.26 13.73
CA VAL A 38 -0.01 -0.29 12.67
C VAL A 38 0.27 -1.78 12.46
N PHE A 39 1.52 -2.20 12.38
CA PHE A 39 1.87 -3.63 12.24
C PHE A 39 1.41 -4.46 13.44
N THR A 40 1.64 -3.96 14.64
CA THR A 40 1.27 -4.66 15.88
C THR A 40 -0.24 -4.83 15.98
N LEU A 41 -1.00 -3.77 15.70
CA LEU A 41 -2.46 -3.81 15.74
C LEU A 41 -3.03 -4.67 14.61
N ALA A 42 -2.46 -4.63 13.41
CA ALA A 42 -2.87 -5.51 12.30
C ALA A 42 -2.71 -7.00 12.66
N HIS A 43 -1.61 -7.36 13.30
CA HIS A 43 -1.40 -8.71 13.82
C HIS A 43 -2.39 -9.06 14.93
N ALA A 44 -2.66 -8.14 15.86
CA ALA A 44 -3.63 -8.35 16.94
C ALA A 44 -5.05 -8.61 16.38
N LEU A 45 -5.50 -7.78 15.43
CA LEU A 45 -6.80 -7.94 14.78
C LEU A 45 -6.91 -9.27 14.01
N ARG A 46 -5.84 -9.69 13.33
CA ARG A 46 -5.79 -10.99 12.68
C ARG A 46 -5.88 -12.13 13.68
N PHE A 47 -5.08 -12.08 14.76
CA PHE A 47 -5.11 -13.04 15.86
C PHE A 47 -6.52 -13.14 16.46
N MET A 48 -7.16 -12.01 16.76
CA MET A 48 -8.51 -11.98 17.32
C MET A 48 -9.51 -12.69 16.41
N ARG A 49 -9.50 -12.36 15.11
CA ARG A 49 -10.39 -13.02 14.14
C ARG A 49 -10.18 -14.53 14.06
N GLU A 50 -8.92 -14.97 14.01
CA GLU A 50 -8.56 -16.40 13.95
C GLU A 50 -9.01 -17.15 15.22
N ASN A 51 -9.06 -16.46 16.36
CA ASN A 51 -9.46 -17.02 17.65
C ASN A 51 -10.93 -16.73 18.04
N ASN A 52 -11.75 -16.25 17.10
CA ASN A 52 -13.16 -15.92 17.33
C ASN A 52 -13.39 -14.85 18.41
N ILE A 53 -12.44 -13.91 18.55
CA ILE A 53 -12.57 -12.71 19.37
C ILE A 53 -13.09 -11.59 18.47
N SER A 54 -14.10 -10.85 18.90
CA SER A 54 -14.67 -9.76 18.12
C SER A 54 -13.66 -8.64 17.89
N THR A 55 -13.58 -8.17 16.67
CA THR A 55 -12.78 -7.00 16.29
C THR A 55 -13.63 -5.74 16.11
N LYS A 56 -14.95 -5.83 16.34
CA LYS A 56 -15.90 -4.75 16.16
C LYS A 56 -15.75 -3.70 17.26
N VAL A 57 -15.13 -2.58 16.92
CA VAL A 57 -14.96 -1.40 17.80
C VAL A 57 -16.07 -0.36 17.59
N PHE A 58 -16.71 -0.38 16.43
CA PHE A 58 -17.87 0.46 16.09
C PHE A 58 -19.14 -0.37 16.26
N GLU A 59 -20.11 0.17 16.98
CA GLU A 59 -21.45 -0.43 17.06
C GLU A 59 -22.28 -0.11 15.81
N SER A 60 -21.96 0.98 15.14
CA SER A 60 -22.54 1.43 13.85
C SER A 60 -21.62 2.45 13.20
N GLY A 61 -21.82 2.74 11.93
CA GLY A 61 -21.08 3.76 11.21
C GLY A 61 -20.83 3.38 9.76
N LEU A 62 -20.23 4.29 9.01
CA LEU A 62 -20.04 4.17 7.58
C LEU A 62 -18.60 4.46 7.18
N GLY A 63 -18.04 3.55 6.38
CA GLY A 63 -16.85 3.79 5.57
C GLY A 63 -17.25 4.15 4.15
N ILE A 64 -16.69 5.23 3.62
CA ILE A 64 -16.89 5.61 2.22
C ILE A 64 -15.61 5.34 1.44
N SER A 65 -15.72 4.64 0.30
CA SER A 65 -14.62 4.45 -0.64
C SER A 65 -14.81 5.24 -1.92
N LEU A 66 -13.71 5.81 -2.44
CA LEU A 66 -13.69 6.47 -3.74
C LEU A 66 -12.53 5.88 -4.55
N PHE A 67 -12.84 5.36 -5.74
CA PHE A 67 -11.87 4.75 -6.63
C PHE A 67 -11.94 5.38 -8.01
N ARG A 68 -10.92 6.14 -8.38
CA ARG A 68 -10.76 6.74 -9.72
C ARG A 68 -10.04 5.82 -10.70
N ASP A 69 -9.46 4.72 -10.20
CA ASP A 69 -8.92 3.64 -11.03
C ASP A 69 -9.45 2.27 -10.59
N ASN A 70 -9.43 1.32 -11.51
CA ASN A 70 -9.93 -0.03 -11.28
C ASN A 70 -9.09 -0.79 -10.24
N SER A 71 -9.78 -1.40 -9.28
CA SER A 71 -9.14 -2.25 -8.29
C SER A 71 -10.10 -3.28 -7.71
N THR A 72 -9.74 -4.56 -7.78
CA THR A 72 -10.47 -5.62 -7.10
C THR A 72 -10.02 -5.75 -5.64
N ARG A 73 -8.72 -5.97 -5.43
CA ARG A 73 -8.20 -6.27 -4.08
C ARG A 73 -8.36 -5.12 -3.11
N THR A 74 -7.99 -3.90 -3.51
CA THR A 74 -8.05 -2.75 -2.60
C THR A 74 -9.49 -2.41 -2.22
N ARG A 75 -10.46 -2.52 -3.17
CA ARG A 75 -11.90 -2.37 -2.87
C ARG A 75 -12.35 -3.36 -1.81
N PHE A 76 -12.11 -4.66 -2.03
CA PHE A 76 -12.52 -5.69 -1.08
C PHE A 76 -11.71 -5.65 0.21
N SER A 77 -10.44 -5.22 0.19
CA SER A 77 -9.64 -5.04 1.40
C SER A 77 -10.18 -3.92 2.28
N PHE A 78 -10.57 -2.78 1.68
CA PHE A 78 -11.19 -1.68 2.41
C PHE A 78 -12.55 -2.09 2.99
N ALA A 79 -13.41 -2.72 2.18
CA ALA A 79 -14.69 -3.21 2.65
C ALA A 79 -14.55 -4.25 3.78
N SER A 80 -13.58 -5.16 3.66
CA SER A 80 -13.28 -6.14 4.71
C SER A 80 -12.75 -5.47 5.99
N ALA A 81 -11.88 -4.46 5.87
CA ALA A 81 -11.36 -3.71 7.01
C ALA A 81 -12.48 -2.99 7.76
N CYS A 82 -13.36 -2.29 7.05
CA CYS A 82 -14.53 -1.63 7.64
C CYS A 82 -15.44 -2.64 8.36
N ASN A 83 -15.76 -3.75 7.70
CA ASN A 83 -16.60 -4.79 8.29
C ASN A 83 -15.95 -5.45 9.53
N LEU A 84 -14.63 -5.68 9.51
CA LEU A 84 -13.89 -6.16 10.69
C LEU A 84 -14.10 -5.24 11.89
N LEU A 85 -14.12 -3.93 11.66
CA LEU A 85 -14.26 -2.94 12.72
C LEU A 85 -15.73 -2.64 13.09
N GLY A 86 -16.71 -3.12 12.33
CA GLY A 86 -18.14 -2.92 12.58
C GLY A 86 -18.80 -1.80 11.76
N LEU A 87 -18.09 -1.29 10.74
CA LEU A 87 -18.61 -0.28 9.82
C LEU A 87 -19.27 -0.93 8.60
N GLU A 88 -20.34 -0.31 8.11
CA GLU A 88 -20.87 -0.55 6.77
C GLU A 88 -20.01 0.17 5.72
N VAL A 89 -20.15 -0.19 4.43
CA VAL A 89 -19.38 0.43 3.34
C VAL A 89 -20.28 0.93 2.23
N GLN A 90 -20.04 2.17 1.81
CA GLN A 90 -20.64 2.75 0.62
C GLN A 90 -19.54 3.19 -0.35
N ASP A 91 -19.60 2.73 -1.59
CA ASP A 91 -18.70 3.19 -2.65
C ASP A 91 -19.27 4.47 -3.28
N LEU A 92 -18.45 5.52 -3.36
CA LEU A 92 -18.81 6.78 -4.00
C LEU A 92 -18.47 6.71 -5.50
N ASP A 93 -19.49 6.59 -6.31
CA ASP A 93 -19.39 6.68 -7.77
C ASP A 93 -19.60 8.15 -8.19
N GLU A 94 -18.50 8.82 -8.56
CA GLU A 94 -18.54 10.24 -8.98
C GLU A 94 -19.49 10.46 -10.16
N GLY A 95 -19.60 9.50 -11.08
CA GLY A 95 -20.50 9.58 -12.24
C GLY A 95 -21.98 9.49 -11.87
N LYS A 96 -22.32 8.99 -10.67
CA LYS A 96 -23.68 8.88 -10.14
C LYS A 96 -23.97 9.87 -9.00
N SER A 97 -23.03 10.76 -8.69
CA SER A 97 -23.16 11.78 -7.65
C SER A 97 -23.34 13.16 -8.26
N GLN A 98 -23.60 14.18 -7.42
CA GLN A 98 -23.69 15.56 -7.87
C GLN A 98 -22.35 16.14 -8.34
N ILE A 99 -21.23 15.45 -8.06
CA ILE A 99 -19.90 15.77 -8.62
C ILE A 99 -19.99 15.84 -10.16
N ALA A 100 -20.71 14.93 -10.80
CA ALA A 100 -20.94 14.94 -12.24
C ALA A 100 -21.70 16.19 -12.74
N HIS A 101 -22.35 16.93 -11.84
CA HIS A 101 -23.07 18.17 -12.13
C HIS A 101 -22.40 19.42 -11.55
N GLY A 102 -21.13 19.32 -11.15
CA GLY A 102 -20.31 20.45 -10.71
C GLY A 102 -20.29 20.70 -9.20
N GLU A 103 -20.73 19.74 -8.37
CA GLU A 103 -20.50 19.81 -6.93
C GLU A 103 -18.99 19.85 -6.65
N THR A 104 -18.57 20.80 -5.81
CA THR A 104 -17.15 20.99 -5.50
C THR A 104 -16.65 19.92 -4.54
N VAL A 105 -15.32 19.70 -4.52
CA VAL A 105 -14.67 18.79 -3.53
C VAL A 105 -15.05 19.21 -2.11
N ARG A 106 -15.02 20.51 -1.81
CA ARG A 106 -15.39 21.04 -0.48
C ARG A 106 -16.83 20.69 -0.10
N GLU A 107 -17.79 20.84 -1.02
CA GLU A 107 -19.19 20.50 -0.77
C GLU A 107 -19.36 19.01 -0.54
N THR A 108 -18.85 18.17 -1.45
CA THR A 108 -18.94 16.72 -1.31
C THR A 108 -18.30 16.25 -0.01
N ALA A 109 -17.06 16.69 0.29
CA ALA A 109 -16.34 16.30 1.49
C ALA A 109 -17.12 16.67 2.76
N ASN A 110 -17.67 17.89 2.85
CA ASN A 110 -18.49 18.30 4.00
C ASN A 110 -19.79 17.49 4.08
N MET A 111 -20.48 17.23 2.94
CA MET A 111 -21.75 16.50 2.93
C MET A 111 -21.59 15.04 3.37
N ILE A 112 -20.48 14.37 3.02
CA ILE A 112 -20.25 12.98 3.40
C ILE A 112 -19.61 12.86 4.79
N SER A 113 -18.93 13.90 5.28
CA SER A 113 -18.12 13.87 6.51
C SER A 113 -18.94 13.57 7.76
N PHE A 114 -20.15 14.11 7.88
CA PHE A 114 -20.99 13.83 9.06
C PHE A 114 -21.73 12.49 9.00
N MET A 115 -21.62 11.78 7.86
CA MET A 115 -22.18 10.43 7.68
C MET A 115 -21.13 9.34 7.80
N ALA A 116 -19.84 9.67 7.67
CA ALA A 116 -18.76 8.70 7.58
C ALA A 116 -17.79 8.77 8.77
N ASP A 117 -17.25 7.62 9.16
CA ASP A 117 -16.15 7.49 10.13
C ASP A 117 -14.79 7.42 9.43
N VAL A 118 -14.77 6.92 8.20
CA VAL A 118 -13.55 6.80 7.38
C VAL A 118 -13.87 7.05 5.91
N ILE A 119 -12.93 7.70 5.24
CA ILE A 119 -12.93 7.93 3.79
C ILE A 119 -11.68 7.28 3.22
N GLY A 120 -11.84 6.24 2.39
CA GLY A 120 -10.75 5.58 1.68
C GLY A 120 -10.69 6.05 0.23
N ILE A 121 -9.56 6.61 -0.21
CA ILE A 121 -9.42 7.15 -1.57
C ILE A 121 -8.31 6.42 -2.31
N ARG A 122 -8.60 6.02 -3.57
CA ARG A 122 -7.61 5.63 -4.57
C ARG A 122 -7.68 6.56 -5.77
N ASP A 123 -6.57 7.26 -6.05
CA ASP A 123 -6.39 8.14 -7.20
C ASP A 123 -4.89 8.15 -7.59
N ASP A 124 -4.49 7.26 -8.50
CA ASP A 124 -3.09 6.95 -8.79
C ASP A 124 -2.69 7.14 -10.26
N MET A 125 -3.61 7.64 -11.11
CA MET A 125 -3.40 7.70 -12.55
C MET A 125 -2.59 8.90 -13.04
N TYR A 126 -2.65 10.03 -12.31
CA TYR A 126 -2.10 11.30 -12.76
C TYR A 126 -1.20 11.92 -11.70
N ILE A 127 0.07 12.17 -12.06
CA ILE A 127 1.07 12.76 -11.16
C ILE A 127 0.62 14.13 -10.66
N GLY A 128 0.80 14.37 -9.35
CA GLY A 128 0.43 15.61 -8.68
C GLY A 128 -1.08 15.80 -8.48
N LYS A 129 -1.91 14.80 -8.80
CA LYS A 129 -3.35 14.91 -8.67
C LYS A 129 -3.92 14.13 -7.48
N GLY A 130 -3.57 12.85 -7.36
CA GLY A 130 -4.20 11.98 -6.37
C GLY A 130 -3.91 12.38 -4.94
N ASN A 131 -2.64 12.55 -4.59
CA ASN A 131 -2.27 13.00 -3.25
C ASN A 131 -2.80 14.41 -2.95
N ALA A 132 -2.75 15.33 -3.92
CA ALA A 132 -3.29 16.69 -3.77
C ALA A 132 -4.81 16.67 -3.53
N TYR A 133 -5.55 15.85 -4.25
CA TYR A 133 -6.99 15.67 -4.04
C TYR A 133 -7.33 15.15 -2.63
N MET A 134 -6.56 14.20 -2.14
CA MET A 134 -6.72 13.69 -0.78
C MET A 134 -6.52 14.78 0.27
N HIS A 135 -5.53 15.65 0.09
CA HIS A 135 -5.32 16.81 0.95
C HIS A 135 -6.47 17.81 0.88
N GLU A 136 -7.00 18.10 -0.30
CA GLU A 136 -8.16 18.97 -0.47
C GLU A 136 -9.40 18.44 0.28
N VAL A 137 -9.64 17.13 0.21
CA VAL A 137 -10.72 16.47 0.96
C VAL A 137 -10.51 16.62 2.47
N VAL A 138 -9.30 16.35 2.96
CA VAL A 138 -8.98 16.46 4.39
C VAL A 138 -9.05 17.90 4.90
N ASP A 139 -8.61 18.87 4.11
CA ASP A 139 -8.72 20.30 4.47
C ASP A 139 -10.18 20.70 4.64
N ALA A 140 -11.06 20.31 3.70
CA ALA A 140 -12.48 20.59 3.78
C ALA A 140 -13.15 19.93 4.99
N VAL A 141 -12.83 18.66 5.27
CA VAL A 141 -13.34 17.93 6.45
C VAL A 141 -12.81 18.54 7.75
N THR A 142 -11.55 18.97 7.77
CA THR A 142 -10.91 19.61 8.95
C THR A 142 -11.53 20.98 9.24
N GLU A 143 -11.85 21.77 8.20
CA GLU A 143 -12.58 23.04 8.34
C GLU A 143 -13.94 22.78 8.95
N GLY A 144 -14.74 21.85 8.42
CA GLY A 144 -16.04 21.49 8.96
C GLY A 144 -16.01 21.02 10.42
N HIS A 145 -14.95 20.27 10.79
CA HIS A 145 -14.74 19.89 12.20
C HIS A 145 -14.45 21.12 13.10
N LYS A 146 -13.57 22.03 12.66
CA LYS A 146 -13.24 23.28 13.40
C LYS A 146 -14.46 24.17 13.55
N ASP A 147 -15.32 24.24 12.55
CA ASP A 147 -16.55 25.02 12.55
C ASP A 147 -17.68 24.39 13.39
N GLY A 148 -17.43 23.23 13.99
CA GLY A 148 -18.37 22.55 14.88
C GLY A 148 -19.47 21.77 14.18
N ILE A 149 -19.34 21.52 12.89
CA ILE A 149 -20.27 20.65 12.12
C ILE A 149 -20.13 19.20 12.59
N LEU A 150 -18.90 18.80 12.93
CA LEU A 150 -18.55 17.44 13.35
C LEU A 150 -17.98 17.45 14.77
N GLN A 151 -18.35 16.45 15.58
CA GLN A 151 -17.71 16.19 16.88
C GLN A 151 -16.37 15.47 16.73
N GLN A 152 -16.25 14.60 15.77
CA GLN A 152 -15.01 13.93 15.33
C GLN A 152 -15.00 13.90 13.81
N LYS A 153 -13.88 14.27 13.20
CA LYS A 153 -13.77 14.18 11.74
C LYS A 153 -13.61 12.71 11.27
N PRO A 154 -14.12 12.31 10.10
CA PRO A 154 -13.73 11.05 9.50
C PRO A 154 -12.23 11.04 9.22
N THR A 155 -11.59 9.88 9.37
CA THR A 155 -10.18 9.73 8.99
C THR A 155 -10.09 9.44 7.50
N LEU A 156 -9.09 10.03 6.82
CA LEU A 156 -8.75 9.63 5.46
C LEU A 156 -7.68 8.54 5.48
N VAL A 157 -7.89 7.49 4.66
CA VAL A 157 -6.89 6.47 4.38
C VAL A 157 -6.55 6.50 2.90
N ASN A 158 -5.29 6.78 2.58
CA ASN A 158 -4.75 6.66 1.24
C ASN A 158 -4.71 5.18 0.83
N LEU A 159 -5.64 4.77 -0.02
CA LEU A 159 -5.70 3.40 -0.54
C LEU A 159 -4.68 3.17 -1.65
N GLN A 160 -4.36 4.18 -2.40
CA GLN A 160 -3.25 4.34 -3.35
C GLN A 160 -3.34 5.74 -3.97
N CYS A 161 -2.26 6.51 -3.97
CA CYS A 161 -2.17 7.75 -4.74
C CYS A 161 -1.07 7.66 -5.81
N ASP A 162 -0.81 8.75 -6.49
CA ASP A 162 0.25 8.88 -7.51
C ASP A 162 1.67 8.76 -6.91
N ILE A 163 1.84 9.02 -5.60
CA ILE A 163 3.13 9.03 -4.92
C ILE A 163 3.39 7.73 -4.17
N ASP A 164 2.44 7.25 -3.36
CA ASP A 164 2.61 6.08 -2.49
C ASP A 164 1.41 5.13 -2.58
N HIS A 165 1.66 3.86 -2.28
CA HIS A 165 0.63 2.86 -2.05
C HIS A 165 0.77 2.28 -0.63
N PRO A 166 0.47 3.06 0.42
CA PRO A 166 0.80 2.71 1.81
C PRO A 166 0.15 1.40 2.25
N THR A 167 -1.09 1.15 1.84
CA THR A 167 -1.79 -0.10 2.20
C THR A 167 -1.18 -1.35 1.57
N GLN A 168 -0.50 -1.23 0.42
CA GLN A 168 0.25 -2.32 -0.18
C GLN A 168 1.63 -2.46 0.45
N ALA A 169 2.43 -1.39 0.45
CA ALA A 169 3.80 -1.45 0.96
C ALA A 169 3.85 -1.94 2.42
N MET A 170 2.89 -1.52 3.26
CA MET A 170 2.79 -1.99 4.63
C MET A 170 2.30 -3.45 4.74
N ALA A 171 1.43 -3.91 3.84
CA ALA A 171 1.04 -5.33 3.80
C ALA A 171 2.21 -6.22 3.37
N ASP A 172 2.99 -5.77 2.36
CA ASP A 172 4.22 -6.44 1.92
C ASP A 172 5.24 -6.51 3.07
N MET A 173 5.44 -5.40 3.78
CA MET A 173 6.34 -5.36 4.94
C MET A 173 5.89 -6.28 6.06
N LEU A 174 4.59 -6.34 6.35
CA LEU A 174 4.05 -7.25 7.36
C LEU A 174 4.28 -8.72 6.99
N HIS A 175 4.17 -9.05 5.70
CA HIS A 175 4.51 -10.36 5.19
C HIS A 175 6.02 -10.66 5.32
N ILE A 176 6.89 -9.72 4.97
CA ILE A 176 8.34 -9.84 5.13
C ILE A 176 8.68 -10.07 6.62
N ILE A 177 8.15 -9.27 7.53
CA ILE A 177 8.34 -9.44 8.97
C ILE A 177 7.95 -10.85 9.43
N HIS A 178 6.85 -11.38 8.91
CA HIS A 178 6.39 -12.74 9.22
C HIS A 178 7.36 -13.81 8.67
N GLU A 179 7.77 -13.70 7.41
CA GLU A 179 8.63 -14.71 6.76
C GLU A 179 10.05 -14.73 7.34
N PHE A 180 10.57 -13.58 7.79
CA PHE A 180 11.90 -13.49 8.42
C PHE A 180 11.85 -13.58 9.96
N GLY A 181 10.66 -13.73 10.55
CA GLY A 181 10.49 -14.02 11.99
C GLY A 181 10.60 -12.83 12.93
N GLY A 182 10.60 -11.59 12.41
CA GLY A 182 10.62 -10.35 13.21
C GLY A 182 11.29 -9.19 12.51
N VAL A 183 11.00 -7.97 12.94
CA VAL A 183 11.61 -6.73 12.43
C VAL A 183 13.12 -6.74 12.67
N GLU A 184 13.56 -7.25 13.81
CA GLU A 184 14.95 -7.35 14.21
C GLU A 184 15.84 -8.18 13.26
N ASN A 185 15.23 -9.04 12.44
CA ASN A 185 15.90 -9.90 11.47
C ASN A 185 16.04 -9.28 10.08
N LEU A 186 15.56 -8.06 9.87
CA LEU A 186 15.51 -7.41 8.56
C LEU A 186 16.77 -6.63 8.24
N LYS A 187 17.54 -6.20 9.25
CA LYS A 187 18.79 -5.45 9.04
C LYS A 187 19.77 -6.24 8.17
N GLY A 188 20.23 -5.60 7.08
CA GLY A 188 21.14 -6.20 6.11
C GLY A 188 20.50 -7.22 5.17
N LYS A 189 19.16 -7.38 5.19
CA LYS A 189 18.46 -8.14 4.16
C LYS A 189 18.41 -7.34 2.87
N LYS A 190 18.79 -7.96 1.76
CA LYS A 190 18.78 -7.33 0.45
C LYS A 190 17.40 -7.54 -0.23
N ILE A 191 16.75 -6.44 -0.62
CA ILE A 191 15.57 -6.45 -1.47
C ILE A 191 15.88 -5.80 -2.82
N ALA A 192 15.56 -6.51 -3.91
CA ALA A 192 15.61 -6.00 -5.26
C ALA A 192 14.19 -5.58 -5.71
N MET A 193 13.90 -4.27 -5.66
CA MET A 193 12.75 -3.68 -6.33
C MET A 193 13.11 -3.45 -7.79
N SER A 194 12.61 -4.26 -8.69
CA SER A 194 13.02 -4.24 -10.09
C SER A 194 11.85 -3.95 -11.02
N TRP A 195 12.07 -3.08 -12.00
CA TRP A 195 11.20 -3.02 -13.15
C TRP A 195 11.12 -4.41 -13.80
N ALA A 196 9.97 -4.74 -14.36
CA ALA A 196 9.76 -5.95 -15.16
C ALA A 196 8.81 -5.66 -16.32
N TYR A 197 9.01 -6.37 -17.42
CA TYR A 197 8.26 -6.16 -18.65
C TYR A 197 6.78 -6.47 -18.49
N SER A 198 5.93 -5.57 -18.98
CA SER A 198 4.48 -5.76 -19.06
C SER A 198 3.95 -5.34 -20.43
N PRO A 199 3.14 -6.17 -21.10
CA PRO A 199 2.46 -5.81 -22.32
C PRO A 199 1.11 -5.13 -22.10
N SER A 200 0.67 -4.93 -20.85
CA SER A 200 -0.73 -4.60 -20.56
C SER A 200 -1.03 -3.10 -20.64
N TYR A 201 -0.31 -2.27 -19.90
CA TYR A 201 -0.48 -0.80 -19.89
C TYR A 201 0.64 -0.13 -19.08
N GLY A 202 0.75 1.21 -19.18
CA GLY A 202 1.67 2.02 -18.37
C GLY A 202 1.19 2.13 -16.93
N LYS A 203 1.71 1.28 -16.06
CA LYS A 203 1.28 1.13 -14.67
C LYS A 203 1.78 2.29 -13.79
N PRO A 204 1.07 2.64 -12.68
CA PRO A 204 1.48 3.71 -11.76
C PRO A 204 2.82 3.46 -11.08
N LEU A 205 3.47 4.55 -10.66
CA LEU A 205 4.77 4.58 -9.97
C LEU A 205 4.68 4.29 -8.47
N SER A 206 3.51 4.42 -7.88
CA SER A 206 3.33 4.38 -6.43
C SER A 206 3.74 3.07 -5.75
N VAL A 207 3.74 1.93 -6.47
CA VAL A 207 4.18 0.65 -5.88
C VAL A 207 5.70 0.62 -5.68
N PRO A 208 6.56 0.82 -6.72
CA PRO A 208 8.00 0.87 -6.48
C PRO A 208 8.39 1.98 -5.51
N GLN A 209 7.73 3.13 -5.56
CA GLN A 209 7.96 4.25 -4.65
C GLN A 209 7.64 3.89 -3.20
N GLY A 210 6.48 3.26 -2.94
CA GLY A 210 6.12 2.79 -1.61
C GLY A 210 7.11 1.75 -1.06
N VAL A 211 7.58 0.83 -1.91
CA VAL A 211 8.58 -0.18 -1.51
C VAL A 211 9.89 0.48 -1.11
N ILE A 212 10.49 1.33 -1.96
CA ILE A 212 11.78 1.96 -1.62
C ILE A 212 11.66 2.94 -0.46
N GLY A 213 10.55 3.67 -0.35
CA GLY A 213 10.31 4.61 0.74
C GLY A 213 10.13 3.94 2.10
N LEU A 214 9.49 2.77 2.14
CA LEU A 214 9.22 2.06 3.38
C LEU A 214 10.36 1.09 3.77
N MET A 215 10.83 0.23 2.85
CA MET A 215 11.78 -0.84 3.19
C MET A 215 13.14 -0.30 3.66
N THR A 216 13.56 0.85 3.17
CA THR A 216 14.77 1.55 3.60
C THR A 216 14.76 1.98 5.08
N ARG A 217 13.60 1.98 5.76
CA ARG A 217 13.50 2.36 7.18
C ARG A 217 13.89 1.26 8.16
N PHE A 218 14.07 0.02 7.69
CA PHE A 218 14.29 -1.15 8.55
C PHE A 218 15.73 -1.71 8.47
N GLY A 219 16.69 -0.87 8.07
CA GLY A 219 18.09 -1.28 7.92
C GLY A 219 18.33 -2.29 6.81
N MET A 220 17.40 -2.38 5.85
CA MET A 220 17.54 -3.26 4.69
C MET A 220 18.43 -2.65 3.61
N ASP A 221 19.03 -3.51 2.79
CA ASP A 221 19.76 -3.11 1.59
C ASP A 221 18.80 -3.11 0.38
N VAL A 222 18.32 -1.93 0.01
CA VAL A 222 17.31 -1.76 -1.04
C VAL A 222 17.98 -1.39 -2.35
N VAL A 223 17.76 -2.20 -3.38
CA VAL A 223 18.23 -1.95 -4.75
C VAL A 223 17.04 -1.64 -5.64
N LEU A 224 17.00 -0.45 -6.24
CA LEU A 224 16.06 -0.09 -7.29
C LEU A 224 16.69 -0.38 -8.65
N ALA A 225 16.11 -1.32 -9.40
CA ALA A 225 16.59 -1.69 -10.73
C ALA A 225 15.56 -1.39 -11.80
N HIS A 226 15.97 -0.72 -12.87
CA HIS A 226 15.11 -0.40 -14.00
C HIS A 226 15.93 -0.14 -15.28
N PRO A 227 15.36 -0.32 -16.48
CA PRO A 227 16.00 0.14 -17.70
C PRO A 227 16.25 1.65 -17.65
N GLU A 228 17.23 2.12 -18.41
CA GLU A 228 17.47 3.55 -18.58
C GLU A 228 16.19 4.24 -19.08
N GLY A 229 15.82 5.37 -18.49
CA GLY A 229 14.61 6.12 -18.81
C GLY A 229 13.34 5.70 -18.05
N TYR A 230 13.45 4.73 -17.11
CA TYR A 230 12.33 4.29 -16.26
C TYR A 230 12.47 4.73 -14.79
N GLU A 231 13.04 5.90 -14.58
CA GLU A 231 13.19 6.50 -13.26
C GLU A 231 11.83 6.69 -12.57
N VAL A 232 11.84 6.67 -11.24
CA VAL A 232 10.71 7.05 -10.38
C VAL A 232 10.85 8.52 -9.95
N PHE A 233 9.98 9.00 -9.06
CA PHE A 233 10.06 10.37 -8.55
C PHE A 233 11.40 10.62 -7.85
N PRO A 234 12.18 11.66 -8.27
CA PRO A 234 13.45 12.00 -7.62
C PRO A 234 13.32 12.29 -6.13
N GLU A 235 12.20 12.88 -5.70
CA GLU A 235 11.90 13.20 -4.32
C GLU A 235 11.75 11.92 -3.47
N VAL A 236 11.15 10.88 -4.02
CA VAL A 236 11.00 9.59 -3.33
C VAL A 236 12.33 8.84 -3.26
N GLU A 237 13.17 8.92 -4.28
CA GLU A 237 14.55 8.40 -4.22
C GLU A 237 15.36 9.09 -3.12
N ALA A 238 15.20 10.42 -2.97
CA ALA A 238 15.85 11.17 -1.90
C ALA A 238 15.36 10.74 -0.52
N VAL A 239 14.06 10.52 -0.34
CA VAL A 239 13.47 9.95 0.88
C VAL A 239 14.06 8.58 1.19
N ALA A 240 14.13 7.70 0.20
CA ALA A 240 14.70 6.36 0.37
C ALA A 240 16.19 6.41 0.79
N ALA A 241 16.97 7.27 0.17
CA ALA A 241 18.38 7.45 0.53
C ALA A 241 18.58 7.98 1.95
N GLU A 242 17.74 8.93 2.37
CA GLU A 242 17.77 9.47 3.73
C GLU A 242 17.35 8.42 4.77
N ASN A 243 16.28 7.68 4.51
CA ASN A 243 15.80 6.61 5.38
C ASN A 243 16.84 5.50 5.53
N ALA A 244 17.46 5.05 4.44
CA ALA A 244 18.53 4.06 4.48
C ALA A 244 19.70 4.51 5.36
N LYS A 245 20.12 5.78 5.24
CA LYS A 245 21.19 6.35 6.07
C LYS A 245 20.80 6.38 7.56
N LYS A 246 19.55 6.71 7.89
CA LYS A 246 19.06 6.77 9.28
C LYS A 246 18.98 5.40 9.95
N SER A 247 18.66 4.37 9.17
CA SER A 247 18.44 3.00 9.64
C SER A 247 19.70 2.11 9.61
N ASP A 248 20.88 2.65 9.19
CA ASP A 248 22.10 1.89 8.89
C ASP A 248 21.88 0.80 7.81
N GLY A 249 20.99 1.03 6.85
CA GLY A 249 20.79 0.25 5.65
C GLY A 249 21.44 0.91 4.42
N SER A 250 21.07 0.46 3.22
CA SER A 250 21.53 1.09 1.98
C SER A 250 20.41 1.28 0.97
N PHE A 251 20.55 2.28 0.10
CA PHE A 251 19.72 2.48 -1.09
C PHE A 251 20.65 2.67 -2.29
N THR A 252 20.51 1.82 -3.29
CA THR A 252 21.32 1.85 -4.52
C THR A 252 20.43 1.70 -5.75
N LYS A 253 20.94 2.15 -6.91
CA LYS A 253 20.26 2.00 -8.21
C LYS A 253 21.15 1.28 -9.21
N THR A 254 20.54 0.52 -10.11
CA THR A 254 21.24 -0.13 -11.22
C THR A 254 20.33 -0.25 -12.45
N ASN A 255 20.93 -0.23 -13.64
CA ASN A 255 20.24 -0.55 -14.88
C ASN A 255 20.45 -2.02 -15.30
N ASN A 256 20.69 -2.89 -14.34
CA ASN A 256 20.93 -4.32 -14.55
C ASN A 256 20.14 -5.17 -13.55
N MET A 257 19.09 -5.84 -14.03
CA MET A 257 18.22 -6.70 -13.21
C MET A 257 19.00 -7.86 -12.56
N ALA A 258 19.95 -8.44 -13.29
CA ALA A 258 20.75 -9.57 -12.77
C ALA A 258 21.68 -9.13 -11.62
N GLU A 259 22.23 -7.91 -11.68
CA GLU A 259 23.00 -7.34 -10.59
C GLU A 259 22.15 -7.10 -9.34
N ALA A 260 20.92 -6.60 -9.52
CA ALA A 260 19.99 -6.39 -8.42
C ALA A 260 19.59 -7.71 -7.75
N PHE A 261 19.30 -8.76 -8.53
CA PHE A 261 18.87 -10.07 -8.03
C PHE A 261 19.98 -10.86 -7.36
N LYS A 262 21.24 -10.67 -7.78
CA LYS A 262 22.38 -11.40 -7.22
C LYS A 262 22.41 -11.29 -5.71
N ASP A 263 22.40 -12.43 -5.01
CA ASP A 263 22.42 -12.57 -3.56
C ASP A 263 21.26 -11.82 -2.83
N ALA A 264 20.17 -11.49 -3.52
CA ALA A 264 19.00 -10.87 -2.90
C ALA A 264 18.26 -11.87 -2.00
N ASP A 265 17.84 -11.43 -0.81
CA ASP A 265 16.95 -12.17 0.09
C ASP A 265 15.48 -12.07 -0.37
N ILE A 266 15.14 -10.97 -1.04
CA ILE A 266 13.77 -10.65 -1.51
C ILE A 266 13.87 -10.06 -2.91
N VAL A 267 12.94 -10.45 -3.79
CA VAL A 267 12.79 -9.87 -5.13
C VAL A 267 11.35 -9.41 -5.35
N TYR A 268 11.20 -8.22 -5.93
CA TYR A 268 9.91 -7.59 -6.24
C TYR A 268 9.93 -7.10 -7.70
N PRO A 269 9.73 -7.99 -8.68
CA PRO A 269 9.66 -7.59 -10.08
C PRO A 269 8.27 -7.02 -10.39
N LYS A 270 8.22 -5.78 -10.93
CA LYS A 270 6.97 -5.07 -11.18
C LYS A 270 7.14 -4.05 -12.29
N SER A 271 6.21 -4.00 -13.23
CA SER A 271 6.20 -2.97 -14.25
C SER A 271 5.68 -1.63 -13.72
N TRP A 272 6.24 -0.54 -14.23
CA TRP A 272 5.73 0.82 -14.07
C TRP A 272 6.07 1.66 -15.30
N ALA A 273 5.33 2.74 -15.54
CA ALA A 273 5.62 3.69 -16.60
C ALA A 273 6.75 4.65 -16.19
N PRO A 274 7.58 5.13 -17.12
CA PRO A 274 8.57 6.17 -16.85
C PRO A 274 7.95 7.42 -16.21
N PHE A 275 8.66 8.05 -15.26
CA PHE A 275 8.22 9.30 -14.64
C PHE A 275 7.86 10.38 -15.67
N ALA A 276 8.75 10.64 -16.65
CA ALA A 276 8.51 11.62 -17.70
C ALA A 276 7.25 11.33 -18.55
N ALA A 277 6.94 10.06 -18.77
CA ALA A 277 5.72 9.67 -19.48
C ALA A 277 4.46 9.93 -18.65
N MET A 278 4.55 9.74 -17.33
CA MET A 278 3.43 10.03 -16.42
C MET A 278 3.21 11.54 -16.27
N GLU A 279 4.27 12.37 -16.31
CA GLU A 279 4.13 13.84 -16.41
C GLU A 279 3.40 14.24 -17.68
N LYS A 280 3.82 13.70 -18.83
CA LYS A 280 3.14 13.95 -20.12
C LYS A 280 1.68 13.50 -20.12
N ARG A 281 1.38 12.35 -19.50
CA ARG A 281 0.01 11.86 -19.33
C ARG A 281 -0.84 12.85 -18.53
N THR A 282 -0.29 13.41 -17.45
CA THR A 282 -0.98 14.39 -16.61
C THR A 282 -1.23 15.71 -17.36
N GLU A 283 -0.27 16.18 -18.17
CA GLU A 283 -0.44 17.35 -19.01
C GLU A 283 -1.56 17.15 -20.04
N LEU A 284 -1.55 16.03 -20.76
CA LEU A 284 -2.59 15.68 -21.74
C LEU A 284 -3.98 15.62 -21.08
N TYR A 285 -4.06 15.00 -19.91
CA TYR A 285 -5.30 14.96 -19.13
C TYR A 285 -5.79 16.36 -18.76
N GLY A 286 -4.91 17.23 -18.27
CA GLY A 286 -5.23 18.61 -17.91
C GLY A 286 -5.75 19.44 -19.10
N ASN A 287 -5.32 19.10 -20.31
CA ASN A 287 -5.78 19.71 -21.55
C ASN A 287 -7.03 19.05 -22.16
N GLY A 288 -7.54 17.96 -21.53
CA GLY A 288 -8.67 17.18 -22.06
C GLY A 288 -8.32 16.39 -23.34
N ASP A 289 -7.04 16.15 -23.61
CA ASP A 289 -6.56 15.42 -24.79
C ASP A 289 -6.50 13.91 -24.53
N PHE A 290 -7.64 13.27 -24.51
CA PHE A 290 -7.75 11.81 -24.31
C PHE A 290 -7.16 11.03 -25.51
N ALA A 291 -7.23 11.56 -26.72
CA ALA A 291 -6.61 10.93 -27.90
C ALA A 291 -5.08 10.93 -27.78
N GLY A 292 -4.52 12.00 -27.24
CA GLY A 292 -3.09 12.09 -26.92
C GLY A 292 -2.68 11.10 -25.82
N ILE A 293 -3.53 10.86 -24.82
CA ILE A 293 -3.29 9.83 -23.79
C ILE A 293 -3.27 8.44 -24.43
N ASP A 294 -4.21 8.10 -25.31
CA ASP A 294 -4.23 6.82 -26.02
C ASP A 294 -3.01 6.62 -26.92
N ALA A 295 -2.54 7.69 -27.55
CA ALA A 295 -1.31 7.67 -28.37
C ALA A 295 -0.06 7.44 -27.50
N LEU A 296 0.05 8.14 -26.39
CA LEU A 296 1.13 7.97 -25.41
C LEU A 296 1.16 6.54 -24.85
N GLU A 297 0.01 5.95 -24.56
CA GLU A 297 -0.07 4.56 -24.06
C GLU A 297 0.51 3.58 -25.09
N LYS A 298 0.25 3.76 -26.38
CA LYS A 298 0.82 2.93 -27.45
C LYS A 298 2.35 3.09 -27.54
N GLU A 299 2.85 4.34 -27.47
CA GLU A 299 4.29 4.61 -27.42
C GLU A 299 4.96 3.89 -26.24
N LEU A 300 4.35 3.93 -25.06
CA LEU A 300 4.85 3.27 -23.86
C LEU A 300 4.90 1.74 -24.01
N LEU A 301 3.89 1.14 -24.61
CA LEU A 301 3.88 -0.32 -24.84
C LEU A 301 4.96 -0.72 -25.88
N GLU A 302 5.19 0.08 -26.91
CA GLU A 302 6.28 -0.13 -27.87
C GLU A 302 7.67 0.04 -27.21
N GLN A 303 7.83 1.01 -26.31
CA GLN A 303 9.04 1.19 -25.51
C GLN A 303 9.27 0.01 -24.58
N ASN A 304 8.23 -0.42 -23.83
CA ASN A 304 8.31 -1.58 -22.95
C ASN A 304 8.74 -2.85 -23.72
N ALA A 305 8.25 -3.04 -24.95
CA ALA A 305 8.57 -4.20 -25.76
C ALA A 305 10.06 -4.32 -26.15
N GLN A 306 10.85 -3.27 -25.99
CA GLN A 306 12.30 -3.29 -26.18
C GLN A 306 13.06 -3.90 -24.99
N HIS A 307 12.38 -4.11 -23.87
CA HIS A 307 12.94 -4.61 -22.60
C HIS A 307 12.27 -5.92 -22.14
N LYS A 308 11.92 -6.81 -23.07
CA LYS A 308 11.32 -8.12 -22.75
C LYS A 308 12.25 -9.04 -21.97
N ASP A 309 13.54 -8.78 -21.99
CA ASP A 309 14.57 -9.45 -21.20
C ASP A 309 14.50 -9.10 -19.70
N TRP A 310 13.79 -8.04 -19.33
CA TRP A 310 13.52 -7.71 -17.94
C TRP A 310 12.32 -8.53 -17.42
N ALA A 311 12.59 -9.80 -17.14
CA ALA A 311 11.60 -10.73 -16.59
C ALA A 311 12.21 -11.56 -15.46
N CYS A 312 11.42 -11.83 -14.44
CA CYS A 312 11.83 -12.71 -13.35
C CYS A 312 11.76 -14.18 -13.80
N THR A 313 12.89 -14.69 -14.29
CA THR A 313 13.02 -16.06 -14.79
C THR A 313 13.55 -17.02 -13.74
N GLU A 314 13.37 -18.33 -13.97
CA GLU A 314 13.99 -19.37 -13.13
C GLU A 314 15.52 -19.25 -13.06
N GLU A 315 16.17 -18.89 -14.17
CA GLU A 315 17.62 -18.72 -14.20
C GLU A 315 18.05 -17.53 -13.32
N LEU A 316 17.30 -16.44 -13.38
CA LEU A 316 17.57 -15.26 -12.56
C LEU A 316 17.33 -15.54 -11.07
N MET A 317 16.28 -16.28 -10.72
CA MET A 317 16.00 -16.68 -9.34
C MET A 317 17.12 -17.55 -8.73
N LYS A 318 17.81 -18.37 -9.53
CA LYS A 318 18.97 -19.15 -9.05
C LYS A 318 20.14 -18.29 -8.60
N THR A 319 20.24 -17.03 -9.03
CA THR A 319 21.31 -16.09 -8.65
C THR A 319 21.05 -15.40 -7.32
N THR A 320 19.82 -15.47 -6.82
CA THR A 320 19.44 -14.91 -5.53
C THR A 320 20.07 -15.69 -4.38
N LYS A 321 19.94 -15.21 -3.17
CA LYS A 321 20.50 -15.86 -2.00
C LYS A 321 19.97 -17.30 -1.85
N ASP A 322 20.88 -18.26 -1.86
CA ASP A 322 20.58 -19.69 -1.84
C ASP A 322 19.64 -20.17 -2.98
N GLY A 323 19.49 -19.36 -4.03
CA GLY A 323 18.55 -19.61 -5.14
C GLY A 323 17.09 -19.59 -4.72
N ASN A 324 16.75 -18.96 -3.59
CA ASN A 324 15.43 -19.07 -2.96
C ASN A 324 14.99 -17.76 -2.29
N ALA A 325 15.24 -16.61 -2.94
CA ALA A 325 14.72 -15.33 -2.45
C ALA A 325 13.19 -15.35 -2.34
N LEU A 326 12.64 -14.66 -1.35
CA LEU A 326 11.21 -14.42 -1.25
C LEU A 326 10.75 -13.58 -2.44
N TYR A 327 9.83 -14.11 -3.24
CA TYR A 327 9.22 -13.39 -4.37
C TYR A 327 7.96 -12.66 -3.90
N LEU A 328 7.90 -11.35 -4.14
CA LEU A 328 6.76 -10.48 -3.83
C LEU A 328 6.17 -9.89 -5.10
N HIS A 329 4.87 -9.60 -5.05
CA HIS A 329 4.17 -8.87 -6.12
C HIS A 329 2.81 -8.34 -5.65
N CYS A 330 2.54 -7.07 -5.92
CA CYS A 330 1.25 -6.46 -5.56
C CYS A 330 0.03 -7.02 -6.30
N LEU A 331 0.24 -7.88 -7.32
CA LEU A 331 -0.79 -8.48 -8.17
C LEU A 331 -1.71 -7.42 -8.86
N PRO A 332 -2.34 -7.72 -10.03
CA PRO A 332 -2.06 -8.91 -10.84
C PRO A 332 -0.66 -8.87 -11.44
N ALA A 333 -0.05 -10.03 -11.59
CA ALA A 333 1.20 -10.18 -12.34
C ALA A 333 0.91 -10.56 -13.80
N ASP A 334 1.73 -10.03 -14.71
CA ASP A 334 1.76 -10.50 -16.10
C ASP A 334 2.65 -11.75 -16.16
N ILE A 335 2.02 -12.91 -16.23
CA ILE A 335 2.69 -14.22 -16.13
C ILE A 335 2.93 -14.77 -17.53
N THR A 336 4.18 -14.98 -17.90
CA THR A 336 4.60 -15.51 -19.20
C THR A 336 3.95 -16.86 -19.48
N GLY A 337 3.31 -16.97 -20.63
CA GLY A 337 2.63 -18.20 -21.10
C GLY A 337 1.29 -18.49 -20.42
N VAL A 338 0.82 -17.62 -19.50
CA VAL A 338 -0.46 -17.75 -18.77
C VAL A 338 -1.39 -16.58 -19.06
N SER A 339 -1.04 -15.37 -18.60
CA SER A 339 -1.83 -14.16 -18.83
C SER A 339 -1.38 -13.37 -20.07
N CYS A 340 -0.17 -13.62 -20.55
CA CYS A 340 0.43 -12.99 -21.72
C CYS A 340 1.51 -13.90 -22.34
N GLU A 341 1.96 -13.58 -23.55
CA GLU A 341 3.04 -14.32 -24.22
C GLU A 341 4.38 -14.12 -23.52
N SER A 342 4.68 -12.89 -23.11
CA SER A 342 5.86 -12.51 -22.32
C SER A 342 5.43 -11.50 -21.27
N GLY A 343 5.90 -11.63 -20.04
CA GLY A 343 5.48 -10.80 -18.92
C GLY A 343 6.52 -10.63 -17.84
N GLU A 344 6.07 -10.18 -16.67
CA GLU A 344 6.90 -9.83 -15.51
C GLU A 344 7.63 -11.03 -14.91
N VAL A 345 7.07 -12.25 -15.06
CA VAL A 345 7.56 -13.44 -14.36
C VAL A 345 7.25 -14.73 -15.13
N ASP A 346 8.14 -15.70 -15.04
CA ASP A 346 7.90 -17.06 -15.52
C ASP A 346 6.79 -17.76 -14.74
N ALA A 347 5.96 -18.56 -15.41
CA ALA A 347 4.88 -19.31 -14.79
C ALA A 347 5.37 -20.23 -13.67
N SER A 348 6.52 -20.88 -13.84
CA SER A 348 7.10 -21.79 -12.83
C SER A 348 7.53 -21.06 -11.56
N VAL A 349 8.11 -19.85 -11.68
CA VAL A 349 8.44 -19.00 -10.55
C VAL A 349 7.17 -18.56 -9.84
N PHE A 350 6.19 -18.03 -10.58
CA PHE A 350 4.93 -17.61 -10.00
C PHE A 350 4.21 -18.73 -9.24
N ASP A 351 4.14 -19.92 -9.83
CA ASP A 351 3.48 -21.08 -9.20
C ASP A 351 4.16 -21.54 -7.93
N ARG A 352 5.50 -21.48 -7.87
CA ARG A 352 6.28 -21.80 -6.66
C ARG A 352 5.95 -20.85 -5.50
N TYR A 353 5.73 -19.58 -5.79
CA TYR A 353 5.46 -18.55 -4.78
C TYR A 353 3.97 -18.18 -4.63
N ARG A 354 3.07 -18.84 -5.35
CA ARG A 354 1.63 -18.55 -5.33
C ARG A 354 1.03 -18.51 -3.94
N THR A 355 1.36 -19.48 -3.08
CA THR A 355 0.85 -19.51 -1.70
C THR A 355 1.40 -18.38 -0.83
N PRO A 356 2.72 -18.10 -0.78
CA PRO A 356 3.26 -16.92 -0.13
C PRO A 356 2.64 -15.61 -0.62
N LEU A 357 2.44 -15.43 -1.94
CA LEU A 357 1.84 -14.22 -2.53
C LEU A 357 0.39 -14.00 -2.06
N TYR A 358 -0.41 -15.06 -1.98
CA TYR A 358 -1.78 -14.91 -1.49
C TYR A 358 -1.81 -14.63 0.01
N LYS A 359 -0.83 -15.14 0.77
CA LYS A 359 -0.64 -14.80 2.17
C LYS A 359 -0.25 -13.33 2.35
N GLU A 360 0.69 -12.81 1.54
CA GLU A 360 1.03 -11.38 1.44
C GLU A 360 -0.23 -10.53 1.21
N ALA A 361 -1.01 -10.85 0.18
CA ALA A 361 -2.25 -10.14 -0.14
C ALA A 361 -3.27 -10.17 1.02
N SER A 362 -3.27 -11.22 1.84
CA SER A 362 -4.21 -11.37 2.96
C SER A 362 -3.98 -10.42 4.13
N TYR A 363 -2.84 -9.75 4.20
CA TYR A 363 -2.54 -8.78 5.26
C TYR A 363 -3.19 -7.41 5.05
N LYS A 364 -3.48 -7.03 3.80
CA LYS A 364 -3.98 -5.70 3.45
C LYS A 364 -5.25 -5.27 4.21
N PRO A 365 -6.30 -6.10 4.38
CA PRO A 365 -7.47 -5.72 5.19
C PRO A 365 -7.11 -5.37 6.63
N TYR A 366 -6.18 -6.09 7.24
CA TYR A 366 -5.76 -5.83 8.63
C TYR A 366 -4.91 -4.57 8.76
N ILE A 367 -4.07 -4.27 7.77
CA ILE A 367 -3.33 -3.00 7.71
C ILE A 367 -4.31 -1.82 7.63
N ILE A 368 -5.28 -1.86 6.73
CA ILE A 368 -6.31 -0.81 6.61
C ILE A 368 -7.12 -0.69 7.90
N ALA A 369 -7.54 -1.81 8.49
CA ALA A 369 -8.27 -1.81 9.75
C ALA A 369 -7.45 -1.19 10.89
N ALA A 370 -6.16 -1.49 10.98
CA ALA A 370 -5.27 -0.90 11.98
C ALA A 370 -5.08 0.61 11.79
N MET A 371 -4.92 1.10 10.56
CA MET A 371 -4.86 2.53 10.25
C MET A 371 -6.13 3.26 10.72
N ILE A 372 -7.31 2.71 10.42
CA ILE A 372 -8.60 3.26 10.85
C ILE A 372 -8.71 3.25 12.38
N PHE A 373 -8.39 2.12 13.02
CA PHE A 373 -8.51 1.95 14.46
C PHE A 373 -7.64 2.96 15.23
N LEU A 374 -6.35 3.08 14.85
CA LEU A 374 -5.41 4.01 15.50
C LEU A 374 -5.82 5.48 15.31
N ALA A 375 -6.42 5.82 14.17
CA ALA A 375 -6.90 7.17 13.91
C ALA A 375 -8.19 7.51 14.67
N LYS A 376 -9.02 6.52 15.00
CA LYS A 376 -10.35 6.75 15.60
C LYS A 376 -10.40 6.52 17.10
N PHE A 377 -9.43 5.84 17.69
CA PHE A 377 -9.45 5.47 19.10
C PHE A 377 -8.11 5.80 19.78
N ALA A 378 -8.18 6.60 20.84
CA ALA A 378 -6.99 7.10 21.54
C ALA A 378 -6.26 6.03 22.36
N ASP A 379 -6.99 4.99 22.83
CA ASP A 379 -6.43 3.90 23.64
C ASP A 379 -6.80 2.53 23.05
N PRO A 380 -6.14 2.11 21.96
CA PRO A 380 -6.41 0.84 21.32
C PRO A 380 -6.09 -0.36 22.23
N ALA A 381 -5.11 -0.26 23.12
CA ALA A 381 -4.70 -1.35 24.00
C ALA A 381 -5.82 -1.71 25.01
N ASP A 382 -6.44 -0.70 25.62
CA ASP A 382 -7.57 -0.89 26.55
C ASP A 382 -8.81 -1.43 25.80
N ILE A 383 -9.05 -0.97 24.59
CA ILE A 383 -10.17 -1.43 23.76
C ILE A 383 -9.99 -2.91 23.39
N LEU A 384 -8.79 -3.36 23.03
CA LEU A 384 -8.53 -4.77 22.73
C LEU A 384 -8.84 -5.67 23.91
N LYS A 385 -8.48 -5.28 25.15
CA LYS A 385 -8.84 -6.00 26.38
C LYS A 385 -10.35 -6.12 26.57
N LYS A 386 -11.07 -5.00 26.41
CA LYS A 386 -12.53 -4.98 26.52
C LYS A 386 -13.24 -5.83 25.48
N LEU A 387 -12.69 -5.91 24.26
CA LEU A 387 -13.22 -6.80 23.22
C LEU A 387 -12.98 -8.27 23.54
N GLU A 388 -11.81 -8.63 24.07
CA GLU A 388 -11.50 -10.00 24.50
C GLU A 388 -12.45 -10.45 25.62
N GLU A 389 -12.64 -9.64 26.65
CA GLU A 389 -13.52 -9.92 27.80
C GLU A 389 -14.98 -10.19 27.41
N LYS A 390 -15.46 -9.54 26.33
CA LYS A 390 -16.83 -9.68 25.82
C LYS A 390 -17.02 -10.85 24.86
N SER A 391 -15.94 -11.46 24.42
CA SER A 391 -15.94 -12.48 23.37
C SER A 391 -15.93 -13.89 23.96
N THR A 392 -16.22 -14.87 23.09
CA THR A 392 -16.06 -16.31 23.40
C THR A 392 -14.93 -16.83 22.53
N PRO A 393 -13.67 -16.83 23.02
CA PRO A 393 -12.52 -17.31 22.27
C PRO A 393 -12.66 -18.78 21.88
N ARG A 394 -12.01 -19.17 20.79
CA ARG A 394 -11.88 -20.58 20.44
C ARG A 394 -10.97 -21.28 21.45
N VAL A 395 -11.40 -22.46 21.82
CA VAL A 395 -10.55 -23.42 22.57
C VAL A 395 -9.98 -24.39 21.52
N PHE A 396 -8.67 -24.48 21.45
CA PHE A 396 -7.98 -25.48 20.63
C PHE A 396 -7.56 -26.62 21.55
N GLU A 397 -8.02 -27.83 21.25
CA GLU A 397 -7.62 -29.06 21.95
C GLU A 397 -6.25 -29.55 21.44
#